data_929c682da8d7318b5776a7ff61483203
#
_entry.id   929c682da8d7318b5776a7ff61483203
#
_cell.length_a   1.000
_cell.length_b   1.000
_cell.length_c   1.000
_cell.angle_alpha   90.00
_cell.angle_beta   90.00
_cell.angle_gamma   90.00
#
_symmetry.space_group_name_H-M   'P 1'
#
loop_
_entity.id
_entity.type
_entity.pdbx_description
1 polymer ?
#
loop_
_entity_poly.entity_id
_entity_poly.type
_entity_poly.pdbx_seq_one_letter_code
_entity_poly.pdbx_strand_id
1 'polypeptide(L)'
;TRGDDEKAVLENHRRFAKAVGYPVENVVLSNQVHETKILRVDEKDCGKGVVRKSDIIGIDGLITNDKKVVLMTFFADCVPLFFYDPVKKAIGASHSGWRGSVKRIGEKTVRRMEEEFGSNPKDILAVIGPSICKDCYEVSEDVATAFQKEFKEEQWQEILEEKPAHKYQLDLWRANEIILEEAGIPKEQIEVSGVCTCCHFDWLFSHRATGGRRGNLAGVITLMEGE
;
A
#
# COMPACT_ATOMS: atom_id res chain seq x y z
N THR A 1 4.03 16.93 -1.04
CA THR A 1 4.38 17.94 0.01
C THR A 1 3.16 18.32 0.86
N ARG A 2 1.93 18.19 0.36
CA ARG A 2 0.69 18.65 0.98
C ARG A 2 0.78 20.12 1.49
N GLY A 3 1.56 20.94 0.80
CA GLY A 3 1.77 22.35 1.14
C GLY A 3 2.92 22.64 2.11
N ASP A 4 3.68 21.63 2.48
CA ASP A 4 4.88 21.79 3.32
C ASP A 4 6.08 22.32 2.51
N ASP A 5 7.06 22.89 3.18
CA ASP A 5 8.31 23.40 2.57
C ASP A 5 9.12 22.26 1.93
N GLU A 6 9.53 22.42 0.69
CA GLU A 6 10.21 21.36 -0.07
C GLU A 6 11.56 20.95 0.55
N LYS A 7 12.29 21.88 1.19
CA LYS A 7 13.56 21.58 1.86
C LYS A 7 13.32 20.77 3.13
N ALA A 8 12.26 21.12 3.88
CA ALA A 8 11.85 20.36 5.07
C ALA A 8 11.41 18.95 4.70
N VAL A 9 10.64 18.80 3.60
CA VAL A 9 10.23 17.48 3.09
C VAL A 9 11.45 16.65 2.69
N LEU A 10 12.39 17.20 1.95
CA LEU A 10 13.63 16.50 1.55
C LEU A 10 14.46 16.10 2.78
N GLU A 11 14.57 17.00 3.78
CA GLU A 11 15.29 16.68 5.01
C GLU A 11 14.61 15.54 5.79
N ASN A 12 13.27 15.51 5.85
CA ASN A 12 12.54 14.41 6.45
C ASN A 12 12.81 13.07 5.74
N HIS A 13 12.85 13.06 4.40
CA HIS A 13 13.26 11.89 3.64
C HIS A 13 14.68 11.44 3.98
N ARG A 14 15.64 12.34 4.09
CA ARG A 14 17.02 12.02 4.47
C ARG A 14 17.11 11.42 5.87
N ARG A 15 16.40 11.98 6.84
CA ARG A 15 16.35 11.47 8.22
C ARG A 15 15.75 10.07 8.28
N PHE A 16 14.65 9.87 7.56
CA PHE A 16 14.00 8.58 7.49
C PHE A 16 14.90 7.53 6.80
N ALA A 17 15.48 7.87 5.66
CA ALA A 17 16.43 7.02 4.94
C ALA A 17 17.63 6.61 5.81
N LYS A 18 18.21 7.58 6.56
CA LYS A 18 19.29 7.32 7.51
C LYS A 18 18.87 6.39 8.64
N ALA A 19 17.67 6.58 9.19
CA ALA A 19 17.16 5.77 10.29
C ALA A 19 16.88 4.32 9.89
N VAL A 20 16.39 4.11 8.65
CA VAL A 20 16.07 2.78 8.11
C VAL A 20 17.29 2.10 7.45
N GLY A 21 18.29 2.88 7.01
CA GLY A 21 19.55 2.34 6.49
C GLY A 21 19.62 2.19 4.97
N TYR A 22 19.00 3.10 4.20
CA TYR A 22 19.09 3.11 2.74
C TYR A 22 19.51 4.49 2.20
N PRO A 23 20.10 4.56 0.99
CA PRO A 23 20.40 5.84 0.32
C PRO A 23 19.10 6.53 -0.14
N VAL A 24 18.91 7.78 0.23
CA VAL A 24 17.70 8.54 -0.17
C VAL A 24 17.62 8.73 -1.69
N GLU A 25 18.74 8.72 -2.38
CA GLU A 25 18.88 8.79 -3.83
C GLU A 25 18.30 7.57 -4.55
N ASN A 26 18.17 6.44 -3.84
CA ASN A 26 17.66 5.19 -4.40
C ASN A 26 16.12 5.08 -4.31
N VAL A 27 15.47 6.04 -3.63
CA VAL A 27 14.01 6.02 -3.47
C VAL A 27 13.31 6.33 -4.79
N VAL A 28 12.31 5.51 -5.12
CA VAL A 28 11.36 5.77 -6.20
C VAL A 28 9.98 5.94 -5.58
N LEU A 29 9.38 7.10 -5.84
CA LEU A 29 8.06 7.47 -5.35
C LEU A 29 7.07 7.58 -6.50
N SER A 30 5.92 6.94 -6.36
CA SER A 30 4.81 7.07 -7.31
C SER A 30 3.95 8.31 -7.02
N ASN A 31 3.19 8.73 -8.02
CA ASN A 31 2.12 9.72 -7.87
C ASN A 31 0.79 8.98 -7.75
N GLN A 32 0.37 8.73 -6.51
CA GLN A 32 -0.80 7.96 -6.16
C GLN A 32 -2.10 8.73 -6.43
N VAL A 33 -3.04 8.09 -7.13
CA VAL A 33 -4.32 8.69 -7.56
C VAL A 33 -5.52 7.80 -7.19
N HIS A 34 -5.32 6.78 -6.35
CA HIS A 34 -6.33 5.79 -5.93
C HIS A 34 -6.85 4.94 -7.10
N GLU A 35 -5.96 4.65 -8.05
CA GLU A 35 -6.19 3.74 -9.18
C GLU A 35 -5.43 2.41 -8.98
N THR A 36 -5.23 1.63 -10.04
CA THR A 36 -4.63 0.30 -9.94
C THR A 36 -3.50 0.06 -10.94
N LYS A 37 -2.89 1.13 -11.44
CA LYS A 37 -1.75 0.98 -12.36
C LYS A 37 -0.50 0.62 -11.57
N ILE A 38 0.21 -0.40 -12.04
CA ILE A 38 1.46 -0.90 -11.48
C ILE A 38 2.58 -0.66 -12.49
N LEU A 39 3.68 -0.08 -12.03
CA LEU A 39 4.85 0.20 -12.85
C LEU A 39 6.05 -0.61 -12.34
N ARG A 40 6.74 -1.29 -13.26
CA ARG A 40 8.08 -1.81 -13.00
C ARG A 40 9.09 -0.67 -13.09
N VAL A 41 9.96 -0.56 -12.08
CA VAL A 41 11.01 0.46 -11.98
C VAL A 41 12.39 -0.20 -11.82
N ASP A 42 13.43 0.51 -12.24
CA ASP A 42 14.82 0.07 -12.16
C ASP A 42 15.75 1.20 -11.68
N GLU A 43 17.05 0.99 -11.68
CA GLU A 43 18.07 1.97 -11.26
C GLU A 43 17.90 3.34 -11.95
N LYS A 44 17.40 3.40 -13.19
CA LYS A 44 17.19 4.67 -13.91
C LYS A 44 16.09 5.53 -13.28
N ASP A 45 15.21 4.92 -12.49
CA ASP A 45 14.13 5.60 -11.81
C ASP A 45 14.52 6.13 -10.43
N CYS A 46 15.66 5.72 -9.88
CA CYS A 46 16.15 6.14 -8.58
C CYS A 46 16.12 7.66 -8.40
N GLY A 47 15.64 8.12 -7.24
CA GLY A 47 15.49 9.53 -6.88
C GLY A 47 14.22 10.20 -7.38
N LYS A 48 13.44 9.58 -8.29
CA LYS A 48 12.20 10.17 -8.82
C LYS A 48 11.17 10.40 -7.72
N GLY A 49 10.71 11.65 -7.62
CA GLY A 49 9.69 12.09 -6.64
C GLY A 49 10.25 12.49 -5.28
N VAL A 50 11.55 12.30 -5.03
CA VAL A 50 12.23 12.67 -3.78
C VAL A 50 13.37 13.63 -4.03
N VAL A 51 14.46 13.21 -4.67
CA VAL A 51 15.65 14.05 -4.93
C VAL A 51 15.67 14.63 -6.33
N ARG A 52 14.83 14.14 -7.22
CA ARG A 52 14.64 14.69 -8.57
C ARG A 52 13.18 14.65 -9.00
N LYS A 53 12.83 15.46 -9.99
CA LYS A 53 11.47 15.50 -10.54
C LYS A 53 11.07 14.12 -11.07
N SER A 54 9.81 13.72 -10.82
CA SER A 54 9.22 12.48 -11.32
C SER A 54 8.39 12.72 -12.58
N ASP A 55 8.44 11.77 -13.47
CA ASP A 55 7.54 11.56 -14.61
C ASP A 55 6.57 10.39 -14.38
N ILE A 56 6.64 9.76 -13.20
CA ILE A 56 5.73 8.67 -12.78
C ILE A 56 4.42 9.30 -12.31
N ILE A 57 3.39 9.25 -13.17
CA ILE A 57 2.09 9.89 -12.92
C ILE A 57 0.97 8.86 -12.99
N GLY A 58 0.02 8.92 -12.04
CA GLY A 58 -1.16 8.05 -12.02
C GLY A 58 -0.84 6.59 -11.73
N ILE A 59 0.19 6.34 -10.94
CA ILE A 59 0.68 5.01 -10.55
C ILE A 59 0.45 4.82 -9.05
N ASP A 60 -0.24 3.75 -8.67
CA ASP A 60 -0.53 3.40 -7.27
C ASP A 60 0.23 2.17 -6.78
N GLY A 61 0.99 1.51 -7.64
CA GLY A 61 1.88 0.42 -7.28
C GLY A 61 3.19 0.43 -8.05
N LEU A 62 4.27 0.03 -7.39
CA LEU A 62 5.61 -0.11 -7.95
C LEU A 62 6.12 -1.52 -7.68
N ILE A 63 6.82 -2.10 -8.66
CA ILE A 63 7.52 -3.38 -8.51
C ILE A 63 8.95 -3.28 -9.06
N THR A 64 9.86 -4.05 -8.48
CA THR A 64 11.25 -4.12 -8.95
C THR A 64 11.92 -5.43 -8.52
N ASN A 65 12.96 -5.83 -9.24
CA ASN A 65 13.95 -6.82 -8.84
C ASN A 65 15.37 -6.24 -8.81
N ASP A 66 15.48 -4.91 -8.87
CA ASP A 66 16.73 -4.19 -8.77
C ASP A 66 17.06 -3.85 -7.32
N LYS A 67 18.19 -4.33 -6.82
CA LYS A 67 18.67 -4.15 -5.44
C LYS A 67 18.97 -2.70 -5.08
N LYS A 68 19.21 -1.84 -6.07
CA LYS A 68 19.47 -0.41 -5.83
C LYS A 68 18.18 0.35 -5.52
N VAL A 69 17.02 -0.17 -5.92
CA VAL A 69 15.77 0.55 -5.83
C VAL A 69 15.14 0.39 -4.44
N VAL A 70 14.72 1.49 -3.88
CA VAL A 70 13.86 1.57 -2.69
C VAL A 70 12.47 2.01 -3.11
N LEU A 71 11.50 1.12 -3.03
CA LEU A 71 10.11 1.46 -3.31
C LEU A 71 9.49 2.18 -2.11
N MET A 72 8.85 3.32 -2.34
CA MET A 72 8.16 4.08 -1.29
C MET A 72 6.71 4.35 -1.68
N THR A 73 5.80 4.19 -0.72
CA THR A 73 4.39 4.57 -0.83
C THR A 73 3.97 5.44 0.35
N PHE A 74 3.03 6.34 0.13
CA PHE A 74 2.45 7.20 1.17
C PHE A 74 1.02 6.82 1.49
N PHE A 75 0.66 6.92 2.75
CA PHE A 75 -0.68 6.61 3.22
C PHE A 75 -1.02 7.39 4.50
N ALA A 76 -2.29 7.45 4.80
CA ALA A 76 -2.87 7.79 6.10
C ALA A 76 -4.31 7.30 6.04
N ASP A 77 -4.56 6.16 6.66
CA ASP A 77 -5.73 5.30 6.66
C ASP A 77 -5.83 4.31 5.49
N CYS A 78 -5.45 4.68 4.25
CA CYS A 78 -5.39 3.72 3.15
C CYS A 78 -4.38 2.60 3.45
N VAL A 79 -4.64 1.41 2.92
CA VAL A 79 -3.82 0.21 3.18
C VAL A 79 -2.57 0.21 2.30
N PRO A 80 -1.36 0.23 2.88
CA PRO A 80 -0.15 -0.08 2.14
C PRO A 80 0.01 -1.60 2.04
N LEU A 81 0.25 -2.11 0.83
CA LEU A 81 0.54 -3.51 0.57
C LEU A 81 2.00 -3.64 0.17
N PHE A 82 2.71 -4.57 0.80
CA PHE A 82 4.10 -4.89 0.48
C PHE A 82 4.20 -6.35 0.07
N PHE A 83 5.04 -6.63 -0.93
CA PHE A 83 5.22 -7.94 -1.53
C PHE A 83 6.71 -8.26 -1.61
N TYR A 84 7.08 -9.49 -1.28
CA TYR A 84 8.43 -10.00 -1.44
C TYR A 84 8.41 -11.42 -1.99
N ASP A 85 9.07 -11.61 -3.11
CA ASP A 85 9.35 -12.93 -3.69
C ASP A 85 10.83 -13.28 -3.43
N PRO A 86 11.12 -14.18 -2.47
CA PRO A 86 12.49 -14.56 -2.15
C PRO A 86 13.16 -15.39 -3.26
N VAL A 87 12.37 -16.09 -4.10
CA VAL A 87 12.89 -16.94 -5.19
C VAL A 87 13.36 -16.09 -6.36
N LYS A 88 12.53 -15.10 -6.78
CA LYS A 88 12.86 -14.18 -7.88
C LYS A 88 13.62 -12.96 -7.41
N LYS A 89 13.78 -12.78 -6.09
CA LYS A 89 14.35 -11.57 -5.48
C LYS A 89 13.69 -10.31 -6.03
N ALA A 90 12.37 -10.31 -5.97
CA ALA A 90 11.53 -9.22 -6.44
C ALA A 90 10.66 -8.68 -5.31
N ILE A 91 10.38 -7.38 -5.35
CA ILE A 91 9.56 -6.68 -4.36
C ILE A 91 8.48 -5.84 -5.04
N GLY A 92 7.41 -5.58 -4.30
CA GLY A 92 6.34 -4.68 -4.70
C GLY A 92 5.85 -3.84 -3.54
N ALA A 93 5.36 -2.63 -3.85
CA ALA A 93 4.68 -1.75 -2.92
C ALA A 93 3.47 -1.12 -3.60
N SER A 94 2.28 -1.25 -3.02
CA SER A 94 1.04 -0.72 -3.60
C SER A 94 0.21 0.02 -2.57
N HIS A 95 -0.50 1.05 -3.02
CA HIS A 95 -1.41 1.86 -2.22
C HIS A 95 -2.86 1.41 -2.45
N SER A 96 -3.44 0.73 -1.47
CA SER A 96 -4.80 0.19 -1.53
C SER A 96 -5.76 1.01 -0.67
N GLY A 97 -6.22 2.17 -1.16
CA GLY A 97 -7.42 2.81 -0.62
C GLY A 97 -8.66 1.98 -1.01
N TRP A 98 -9.87 2.31 -0.49
CA TRP A 98 -11.06 1.52 -0.77
C TRP A 98 -11.34 1.31 -2.28
N ARG A 99 -11.05 2.33 -3.12
CA ARG A 99 -11.16 2.21 -4.58
C ARG A 99 -10.14 1.24 -5.17
N GLY A 100 -8.92 1.26 -4.65
CA GLY A 100 -7.88 0.32 -5.02
C GLY A 100 -8.22 -1.11 -4.61
N SER A 101 -8.79 -1.30 -3.41
CA SER A 101 -9.27 -2.61 -2.93
C SER A 101 -10.38 -3.16 -3.81
N VAL A 102 -11.44 -2.37 -4.06
CA VAL A 102 -12.54 -2.78 -4.97
C VAL A 102 -12.05 -3.10 -6.37
N LYS A 103 -11.03 -2.38 -6.88
CA LYS A 103 -10.42 -2.64 -8.19
C LYS A 103 -9.29 -3.67 -8.13
N ARG A 104 -9.10 -4.33 -6.99
CA ARG A 104 -8.18 -5.46 -6.75
C ARG A 104 -6.70 -5.11 -7.04
N ILE A 105 -6.21 -3.97 -6.53
CA ILE A 105 -4.82 -3.57 -6.75
C ILE A 105 -3.81 -4.60 -6.22
N GLY A 106 -4.12 -5.29 -5.12
CA GLY A 106 -3.28 -6.36 -4.57
C GLY A 106 -3.07 -7.50 -5.56
N GLU A 107 -4.17 -8.04 -6.13
CA GLU A 107 -4.11 -9.07 -7.17
C GLU A 107 -3.34 -8.58 -8.41
N LYS A 108 -3.63 -7.36 -8.87
CA LYS A 108 -2.93 -6.78 -10.03
C LYS A 108 -1.43 -6.63 -9.79
N THR A 109 -1.02 -6.35 -8.56
CA THR A 109 0.40 -6.30 -8.20
C THR A 109 1.04 -7.68 -8.30
N VAL A 110 0.39 -8.71 -7.76
CA VAL A 110 0.83 -10.10 -7.88
C VAL A 110 0.95 -10.51 -9.35
N ARG A 111 -0.10 -10.28 -10.15
CA ARG A 111 -0.08 -10.58 -11.60
C ARG A 111 1.05 -9.86 -12.32
N ARG A 112 1.30 -8.60 -11.97
CA ARG A 112 2.40 -7.85 -12.56
C ARG A 112 3.77 -8.41 -12.18
N MET A 113 3.93 -8.92 -10.95
CA MET A 113 5.15 -9.62 -10.53
C MET A 113 5.32 -10.97 -11.28
N GLU A 114 4.24 -11.70 -11.53
CA GLU A 114 4.26 -12.90 -12.38
C GLU A 114 4.74 -12.56 -13.80
N GLU A 115 4.15 -11.54 -14.43
CA GLU A 115 4.46 -11.13 -15.80
C GLU A 115 5.91 -10.63 -15.96
N GLU A 116 6.40 -9.82 -15.03
CA GLU A 116 7.69 -9.14 -15.16
C GLU A 116 8.87 -9.96 -14.66
N PHE A 117 8.66 -10.80 -13.65
CA PHE A 117 9.74 -11.51 -12.97
C PHE A 117 9.56 -13.03 -13.00
N GLY A 118 8.42 -13.53 -13.46
CA GLY A 118 8.07 -14.95 -13.39
C GLY A 118 7.87 -15.41 -11.95
N SER A 119 7.39 -14.52 -11.07
CA SER A 119 7.03 -14.85 -9.69
C SER A 119 5.92 -15.88 -9.66
N ASN A 120 5.98 -16.81 -8.71
CA ASN A 120 4.86 -17.69 -8.42
C ASN A 120 4.15 -17.15 -7.17
N PRO A 121 2.84 -16.90 -7.20
CA PRO A 121 2.11 -16.39 -6.03
C PRO A 121 2.34 -17.19 -4.75
N LYS A 122 2.58 -18.49 -4.87
CA LYS A 122 2.89 -19.38 -3.73
C LYS A 122 4.23 -19.09 -3.05
N ASP A 123 5.12 -18.37 -3.72
CA ASP A 123 6.42 -18.00 -3.16
C ASP A 123 6.42 -16.58 -2.59
N ILE A 124 5.35 -15.79 -2.84
CA ILE A 124 5.26 -14.38 -2.43
C ILE A 124 4.84 -14.28 -0.95
N LEU A 125 5.60 -13.54 -0.18
CA LEU A 125 5.23 -13.05 1.14
C LEU A 125 4.54 -11.69 0.98
N ALA A 126 3.40 -11.48 1.64
CA ALA A 126 2.66 -10.23 1.56
C ALA A 126 2.40 -9.65 2.96
N VAL A 127 2.48 -8.32 3.07
CA VAL A 127 2.19 -7.59 4.30
C VAL A 127 1.14 -6.53 4.03
N ILE A 128 0.09 -6.53 4.86
CA ILE A 128 -0.93 -5.49 4.97
C ILE A 128 -0.46 -4.57 6.12
N GLY A 129 0.07 -3.40 5.76
CA GLY A 129 0.69 -2.49 6.72
C GLY A 129 -0.30 -1.68 7.55
N PRO A 130 0.21 -0.82 8.48
CA PRO A 130 -0.61 0.04 9.32
C PRO A 130 -1.61 0.87 8.50
N SER A 131 -2.89 0.79 8.85
CA SER A 131 -3.99 1.45 8.15
C SER A 131 -5.24 1.51 9.02
N ILE A 132 -6.34 2.06 8.55
CA ILE A 132 -7.55 2.18 9.35
C ILE A 132 -8.21 0.81 9.58
N CYS A 133 -8.56 0.50 10.84
CA CYS A 133 -9.27 -0.72 11.18
C CYS A 133 -10.78 -0.61 10.92
N LYS A 134 -11.47 -1.74 10.93
CA LYS A 134 -12.93 -1.85 10.75
C LYS A 134 -13.70 -0.90 11.66
N ASP A 135 -13.40 -0.89 12.96
CA ASP A 135 -14.15 -0.10 13.95
C ASP A 135 -14.08 1.42 13.74
N CYS A 136 -12.98 1.88 13.11
CA CYS A 136 -12.79 3.28 12.76
C CYS A 136 -13.28 3.65 11.36
N TYR A 137 -13.61 2.65 10.52
CA TYR A 137 -13.86 2.90 9.10
C TYR A 137 -15.34 2.76 8.73
N GLU A 138 -16.16 3.69 9.24
CA GLU A 138 -17.54 3.85 8.79
C GLU A 138 -17.57 4.43 7.37
N VAL A 139 -18.37 3.82 6.51
CA VAL A 139 -18.57 4.21 5.11
C VAL A 139 -20.06 4.34 4.77
N SER A 140 -20.36 5.03 3.67
CA SER A 140 -21.69 5.17 3.12
C SER A 140 -22.09 3.96 2.26
N GLU A 141 -23.36 3.85 1.97
CA GLU A 141 -23.97 2.75 1.21
C GLU A 141 -23.38 2.58 -0.18
N ASP A 142 -22.96 3.65 -0.86
CA ASP A 142 -22.33 3.59 -2.17
C ASP A 142 -20.98 2.84 -2.14
N VAL A 143 -20.20 3.04 -1.07
CA VAL A 143 -18.96 2.30 -0.84
C VAL A 143 -19.25 0.83 -0.52
N ALA A 144 -20.18 0.56 0.39
CA ALA A 144 -20.57 -0.80 0.73
C ALA A 144 -21.08 -1.57 -0.51
N THR A 145 -21.95 -0.94 -1.31
CA THR A 145 -22.45 -1.52 -2.57
C THR A 145 -21.33 -1.84 -3.57
N ALA A 146 -20.28 -1.01 -3.62
CA ALA A 146 -19.13 -1.29 -4.47
C ALA A 146 -18.39 -2.58 -4.04
N PHE A 147 -18.25 -2.79 -2.74
CA PHE A 147 -17.67 -4.05 -2.19
C PHE A 147 -18.60 -5.24 -2.43
N GLN A 148 -19.91 -5.10 -2.21
CA GLN A 148 -20.89 -6.16 -2.46
C GLN A 148 -20.91 -6.61 -3.93
N LYS A 149 -20.68 -5.71 -4.87
CA LYS A 149 -20.59 -6.07 -6.31
C LYS A 149 -19.31 -6.82 -6.66
N GLU A 150 -18.23 -6.57 -5.94
CA GLU A 150 -16.92 -7.15 -6.24
C GLU A 150 -16.66 -8.47 -5.50
N PHE A 151 -17.15 -8.58 -4.27
CA PHE A 151 -16.92 -9.74 -3.44
C PHE A 151 -18.14 -10.68 -3.45
N LYS A 152 -17.91 -11.98 -3.21
CA LYS A 152 -18.96 -12.98 -3.13
C LYS A 152 -19.83 -12.74 -1.89
N GLU A 153 -21.09 -13.15 -1.96
CA GLU A 153 -22.07 -12.94 -0.90
C GLU A 153 -21.63 -13.54 0.46
N GLU A 154 -21.01 -14.71 0.44
CA GLU A 154 -20.46 -15.35 1.64
C GLU A 154 -19.31 -14.56 2.30
N GLN A 155 -18.63 -13.69 1.55
CA GLN A 155 -17.53 -12.84 2.04
C GLN A 155 -18.02 -11.53 2.65
N TRP A 156 -19.26 -11.11 2.36
CA TRP A 156 -19.76 -9.81 2.81
C TRP A 156 -19.77 -9.70 4.34
N GLN A 157 -20.13 -10.76 5.04
CA GLN A 157 -20.19 -10.76 6.52
C GLN A 157 -18.80 -10.62 7.15
N GLU A 158 -17.74 -10.99 6.43
CA GLU A 158 -16.37 -10.83 6.89
C GLU A 158 -15.88 -9.38 6.76
N ILE A 159 -16.30 -8.67 5.71
CA ILE A 159 -15.77 -7.35 5.33
C ILE A 159 -16.71 -6.18 5.63
N LEU A 160 -18.02 -6.40 5.79
CA LEU A 160 -19.03 -5.36 6.00
C LEU A 160 -19.89 -5.69 7.22
N GLU A 161 -20.16 -4.67 8.02
CA GLU A 161 -21.15 -4.72 9.09
C GLU A 161 -22.11 -3.56 8.95
N GLU A 162 -23.41 -3.85 8.76
CA GLU A 162 -24.42 -2.84 8.60
C GLU A 162 -24.69 -2.08 9.93
N LYS A 163 -24.84 -0.78 9.82
CA LYS A 163 -25.14 0.15 10.91
C LYS A 163 -26.42 0.92 10.60
N PRO A 164 -27.04 1.56 11.61
CA PRO A 164 -28.19 2.42 11.37
C PRO A 164 -27.91 3.52 10.32
N ALA A 165 -28.98 4.01 9.69
CA ALA A 165 -28.93 5.09 8.70
C ALA A 165 -28.12 4.77 7.43
N HIS A 166 -28.17 3.53 6.95
CA HIS A 166 -27.47 3.07 5.75
C HIS A 166 -25.95 3.33 5.79
N LYS A 167 -25.37 3.15 6.97
CA LYS A 167 -23.92 3.17 7.18
C LYS A 167 -23.39 1.76 7.34
N TYR A 168 -22.10 1.60 7.12
CA TYR A 168 -21.42 0.30 7.21
C TYR A 168 -20.06 0.48 7.85
N GLN A 169 -19.64 -0.47 8.70
CA GLN A 169 -18.24 -0.63 9.05
C GLN A 169 -17.57 -1.52 8.01
N LEU A 170 -16.50 -1.05 7.43
CA LEU A 170 -15.77 -1.74 6.37
C LEU A 170 -14.40 -2.21 6.87
N ASP A 171 -14.16 -3.51 6.77
CA ASP A 171 -12.87 -4.11 7.07
C ASP A 171 -11.99 -4.16 5.81
N LEU A 172 -11.13 -3.14 5.64
CA LEU A 172 -10.18 -3.11 4.52
C LEU A 172 -9.06 -4.14 4.68
N TRP A 173 -8.71 -4.51 5.92
CA TRP A 173 -7.69 -5.53 6.14
C TRP A 173 -8.18 -6.87 5.61
N ARG A 174 -9.36 -7.30 6.07
CA ARG A 174 -9.95 -8.57 5.62
C ARG A 174 -10.24 -8.57 4.12
N ALA A 175 -10.72 -7.47 3.56
CA ALA A 175 -10.94 -7.37 2.12
C ALA A 175 -9.63 -7.57 1.31
N ASN A 176 -8.52 -6.96 1.75
CA ASN A 176 -7.23 -7.14 1.08
C ASN A 176 -6.64 -8.55 1.33
N GLU A 177 -6.82 -9.17 2.50
CA GLU A 177 -6.45 -10.58 2.72
C GLU A 177 -7.15 -11.50 1.70
N ILE A 178 -8.48 -11.38 1.56
CA ILE A 178 -9.27 -12.17 0.60
C ILE A 178 -8.73 -11.98 -0.83
N ILE A 179 -8.45 -10.74 -1.23
CA ILE A 179 -7.90 -10.42 -2.56
C ILE A 179 -6.56 -11.11 -2.79
N LEU A 180 -5.69 -11.11 -1.78
CA LEU A 180 -4.37 -11.73 -1.86
C LEU A 180 -4.44 -13.26 -1.86
N GLU A 181 -5.33 -13.84 -1.04
CA GLU A 181 -5.62 -15.28 -1.05
C GLU A 181 -6.15 -15.73 -2.44
N GLU A 182 -7.10 -14.99 -3.01
CA GLU A 182 -7.64 -15.26 -4.35
C GLU A 182 -6.63 -15.02 -5.48
N ALA A 183 -5.63 -14.16 -5.26
CA ALA A 183 -4.49 -13.99 -6.17
C ALA A 183 -3.52 -15.19 -6.14
N GLY A 184 -3.69 -16.12 -5.19
CA GLY A 184 -2.91 -17.36 -5.07
C GLY A 184 -1.80 -17.32 -4.03
N ILE A 185 -1.70 -16.25 -3.22
CA ILE A 185 -0.77 -16.21 -2.07
C ILE A 185 -1.35 -17.08 -0.95
N PRO A 186 -0.59 -18.03 -0.40
CA PRO A 186 -1.03 -18.83 0.75
C PRO A 186 -1.35 -17.94 1.96
N LYS A 187 -2.41 -18.26 2.69
CA LYS A 187 -2.86 -17.46 3.83
C LYS A 187 -1.76 -17.27 4.88
N GLU A 188 -0.96 -18.27 5.14
CA GLU A 188 0.16 -18.25 6.08
C GLU A 188 1.33 -17.34 5.64
N GLN A 189 1.30 -16.85 4.40
CA GLN A 189 2.27 -15.91 3.85
C GLN A 189 1.73 -14.47 3.78
N ILE A 190 0.53 -14.25 4.31
CA ILE A 190 -0.10 -12.92 4.39
C ILE A 190 -0.09 -12.48 5.85
N GLU A 191 0.65 -11.41 6.15
CA GLU A 191 0.73 -10.83 7.49
C GLU A 191 -0.03 -9.53 7.56
N VAL A 192 -0.88 -9.37 8.58
CA VAL A 192 -1.59 -8.12 8.88
C VAL A 192 -0.96 -7.45 10.08
N SER A 193 -0.50 -6.22 9.93
CA SER A 193 0.18 -5.48 11.01
C SER A 193 -0.68 -5.28 12.27
N GLY A 194 -2.00 -5.29 12.16
CA GLY A 194 -2.94 -5.04 13.26
C GLY A 194 -2.87 -3.62 13.84
N VAL A 195 -2.11 -2.71 13.24
CA VAL A 195 -1.92 -1.34 13.74
C VAL A 195 -2.87 -0.37 13.04
N CYS A 196 -3.83 0.17 13.78
CA CYS A 196 -4.80 1.14 13.26
C CYS A 196 -4.26 2.57 13.32
N THR A 197 -4.19 3.24 12.17
CA THR A 197 -3.75 4.64 12.09
C THR A 197 -4.72 5.60 12.79
N CYS A 198 -6.00 5.31 12.79
CA CYS A 198 -7.02 6.13 13.43
C CYS A 198 -7.06 5.95 14.95
N CYS A 199 -6.92 4.72 15.46
CA CYS A 199 -6.81 4.47 16.91
C CYS A 199 -5.55 5.11 17.51
N HIS A 200 -4.49 5.20 16.73
CA HIS A 200 -3.18 5.69 17.13
C HIS A 200 -2.82 7.04 16.50
N PHE A 201 -3.80 7.91 16.30
CA PHE A 201 -3.60 9.22 15.66
C PHE A 201 -2.73 10.20 16.44
N ASP A 202 -2.40 9.87 17.68
CA ASP A 202 -1.48 10.60 18.55
C ASP A 202 -0.01 10.48 18.10
N TRP A 203 0.35 9.38 17.40
CA TRP A 203 1.70 9.17 16.84
C TRP A 203 1.71 8.72 15.38
N LEU A 204 0.55 8.38 14.79
CA LEU A 204 0.39 8.08 13.37
C LEU A 204 -0.52 9.10 12.69
N PHE A 205 -0.26 9.39 11.43
CA PHE A 205 -1.15 10.24 10.65
C PHE A 205 -2.42 9.49 10.25
N SER A 206 -3.58 10.05 10.58
CA SER A 206 -4.89 9.54 10.17
C SER A 206 -5.73 10.64 9.51
N HIS A 207 -6.25 10.35 8.32
CA HIS A 207 -7.18 11.23 7.61
C HIS A 207 -8.53 11.30 8.36
N ARG A 208 -9.02 10.15 8.82
CA ARG A 208 -10.30 10.00 9.53
C ARG A 208 -10.28 10.77 10.85
N ALA A 209 -9.30 10.52 11.70
CA ALA A 209 -9.22 11.13 13.02
C ALA A 209 -9.05 12.66 12.97
N THR A 210 -8.38 13.18 11.94
CA THR A 210 -8.05 14.62 11.86
C THR A 210 -8.92 15.42 10.88
N GLY A 211 -9.93 14.77 10.26
CA GLY A 211 -10.75 15.41 9.23
C GLY A 211 -9.92 15.91 8.03
N GLY A 212 -8.87 15.17 7.67
CA GLY A 212 -8.01 15.47 6.52
C GLY A 212 -6.83 16.42 6.80
N ARG A 213 -6.72 17.01 7.99
CA ARG A 213 -5.61 17.88 8.39
C ARG A 213 -4.45 17.04 8.94
N ARG A 214 -3.63 16.51 8.06
CA ARG A 214 -2.58 15.55 8.43
C ARG A 214 -1.41 15.55 7.46
N GLY A 215 -0.27 15.04 7.90
CA GLY A 215 0.81 14.59 7.04
C GLY A 215 0.52 13.24 6.39
N ASN A 216 1.57 12.56 5.93
CA ASN A 216 1.50 11.19 5.43
C ASN A 216 2.49 10.31 6.20
N LEU A 217 2.12 9.06 6.38
CA LEU A 217 3.04 7.98 6.70
C LEU A 217 3.75 7.53 5.43
N ALA A 218 4.98 7.10 5.55
CA ALA A 218 5.74 6.50 4.46
C ALA A 218 6.03 5.03 4.79
N GLY A 219 5.75 4.16 3.83
CA GLY A 219 6.19 2.77 3.89
C GLY A 219 7.23 2.51 2.81
N VAL A 220 8.27 1.76 3.13
CA VAL A 220 9.35 1.44 2.22
C VAL A 220 9.65 -0.04 2.21
N ILE A 221 10.08 -0.53 1.04
CA ILE A 221 10.63 -1.87 0.88
C ILE A 221 11.82 -1.82 -0.09
N THR A 222 12.87 -2.55 0.22
CA THR A 222 14.07 -2.68 -0.62
C THR A 222 14.68 -4.06 -0.47
N LEU A 223 15.38 -4.52 -1.50
CA LEU A 223 16.15 -5.77 -1.45
C LEU A 223 17.48 -5.48 -0.74
N MET A 224 17.72 -6.17 0.38
CA MET A 224 19.02 -6.11 1.06
C MET A 224 19.97 -7.12 0.41
N GLU A 225 21.27 -6.80 0.39
CA GLU A 225 22.27 -7.83 0.10
C GLU A 225 22.26 -8.79 1.27
N GLY A 226 21.92 -10.05 1.01
CA GLY A 226 22.06 -11.10 2.01
C GLY A 226 23.52 -11.33 2.34
N GLU A 227 23.84 -11.53 3.61
CA GLU A 227 25.11 -12.10 4.05
C GLU A 227 25.36 -13.47 3.40
#